data_0a805636783e209e5434a30ea7c1cc56
#
_entry.id   0a805636783e209e5434a30ea7c1cc56
#
_cell.length_a   1.000
_cell.length_b   1.000
_cell.length_c   1.000
_cell.angle_alpha   90.00
_cell.angle_beta   90.00
_cell.angle_gamma   90.00
#
_symmetry.space_group_name_H-M   'P 1'
#
loop_
_entity.id
_entity.type
_entity.pdbx_description
1 polymer ?
#
loop_
_entity_poly.entity_id
_entity_poly.type
_entity_poly.pdbx_seq_one_letter_code
_entity_poly.pdbx_strand_id
1 'polypeptide(L)'
;MDESHDIEHASAECFFQHQYFRDIIISEREDANISVYNTYKNKIDDLNKYDAFLWTGGLGSIYETNSHNKNQIEICEKILKLDKPLWGSCWGLQVIAYCYGDVIKKSKKPEFGYSEKIEIIKNHKSYKHKINYFTAPGHHYDHLESINSEFEIISQNNFSIQSISHKSKNIFCTQYHPE
;
A
#
# COMPACT_ATOMS: atom_id res chain seq x y z
N MET A 1 -28.50 -4.63 -3.41
CA MET A 1 -28.02 -3.27 -3.12
C MET A 1 -26.73 -3.14 -3.90
N ASP A 2 -26.64 -2.15 -4.74
CA ASP A 2 -25.48 -1.97 -5.61
C ASP A 2 -24.36 -1.32 -4.79
N GLU A 3 -23.35 -2.11 -4.41
CA GLU A 3 -22.20 -1.67 -3.61
C GLU A 3 -21.35 -0.59 -4.34
N SER A 4 -21.66 -0.33 -5.63
CA SER A 4 -20.94 0.66 -6.44
C SER A 4 -21.16 2.09 -5.96
N HIS A 5 -22.30 2.39 -5.35
CA HIS A 5 -22.62 3.75 -4.89
C HIS A 5 -21.86 4.15 -3.62
N ASP A 6 -21.64 3.20 -2.70
CA ASP A 6 -20.88 3.49 -1.47
C ASP A 6 -19.38 3.67 -1.75
N ILE A 7 -18.87 3.01 -2.78
CA ILE A 7 -17.50 3.17 -3.24
C ILE A 7 -17.28 4.54 -3.91
N GLU A 8 -18.25 5.04 -4.67
CA GLU A 8 -18.15 6.37 -5.29
C GLU A 8 -18.16 7.52 -4.28
N HIS A 9 -18.91 7.43 -3.19
CA HIS A 9 -18.98 8.48 -2.18
C HIS A 9 -17.80 8.46 -1.18
N ALA A 10 -17.29 7.28 -0.81
CA ALA A 10 -16.12 7.19 0.05
C ALA A 10 -14.81 7.54 -0.68
N SER A 11 -14.83 7.60 -2.00
CA SER A 11 -13.66 7.65 -2.86
C SER A 11 -13.27 9.04 -3.34
N ALA A 12 -13.93 10.11 -2.93
CA ALA A 12 -13.50 11.43 -3.40
C ALA A 12 -12.04 11.71 -3.00
N GLU A 13 -11.62 11.32 -1.80
CA GLU A 13 -10.21 11.44 -1.37
C GLU A 13 -9.33 10.31 -1.93
N CYS A 14 -9.81 9.08 -2.01
CA CYS A 14 -9.09 7.95 -2.61
C CYS A 14 -9.02 8.04 -4.15
N PHE A 15 -9.96 8.70 -4.79
CA PHE A 15 -10.05 8.79 -6.25
C PHE A 15 -8.85 9.53 -6.88
N PHE A 16 -8.23 10.45 -6.13
CA PHE A 16 -7.11 11.25 -6.61
C PHE A 16 -5.73 10.72 -6.20
N GLN A 17 -5.63 9.69 -5.37
CA GLN A 17 -4.33 9.16 -4.93
C GLN A 17 -3.43 8.81 -6.10
N HIS A 18 -3.96 8.18 -7.15
CA HIS A 18 -3.19 7.86 -8.34
C HIS A 18 -2.63 9.09 -9.06
N GLN A 19 -3.28 10.26 -8.94
CA GLN A 19 -2.78 11.52 -9.51
C GLN A 19 -1.59 12.04 -8.70
N TYR A 20 -1.68 12.05 -7.36
CA TYR A 20 -0.56 12.44 -6.50
C TYR A 20 0.66 11.57 -6.73
N PHE A 21 0.49 10.24 -6.78
CA PHE A 21 1.60 9.35 -7.10
C PHE A 21 2.14 9.56 -8.50
N ARG A 22 1.28 9.83 -9.48
CA ARG A 22 1.71 10.20 -10.83
C ARG A 22 2.59 11.44 -10.82
N ASP A 23 2.15 12.49 -10.14
CA ASP A 23 2.89 13.76 -10.06
C ASP A 23 4.26 13.57 -9.39
N ILE A 24 4.32 12.79 -8.31
CA ILE A 24 5.58 12.42 -7.64
C ILE A 24 6.50 11.66 -8.60
N ILE A 25 6.00 10.65 -9.31
CA ILE A 25 6.81 9.86 -10.24
C ILE A 25 7.32 10.75 -11.38
N ILE A 26 6.48 11.56 -11.99
CA ILE A 26 6.86 12.45 -13.09
C ILE A 26 7.87 13.51 -12.62
N SER A 27 7.75 14.02 -11.39
CA SER A 27 8.73 14.99 -10.85
C SER A 27 10.14 14.40 -10.68
N GLU A 28 10.26 13.09 -10.46
CA GLU A 28 11.54 12.39 -10.33
C GLU A 28 11.99 11.75 -11.67
N ARG A 29 11.05 11.43 -12.56
CA ARG A 29 11.26 10.76 -13.85
C ARG A 29 10.29 11.29 -14.90
N GLU A 30 10.66 12.39 -15.58
CA GLU A 30 9.81 13.05 -16.59
C GLU A 30 9.46 12.13 -17.78
N ASP A 31 10.31 11.15 -18.07
CA ASP A 31 10.12 10.15 -19.12
C ASP A 31 9.29 8.92 -18.72
N ALA A 32 8.75 8.88 -17.50
CA ALA A 32 7.97 7.75 -17.03
C ALA A 32 6.65 7.59 -17.79
N ASN A 33 6.39 6.39 -18.31
CA ASN A 33 5.11 6.04 -18.90
C ASN A 33 4.23 5.33 -17.86
N ILE A 34 3.17 6.00 -17.39
CA ILE A 34 2.34 5.54 -16.29
C ILE A 34 0.99 5.07 -16.80
N SER A 35 0.67 3.79 -16.55
CA SER A 35 -0.65 3.21 -16.76
C SER A 35 -1.37 3.04 -15.43
N VAL A 36 -2.61 3.50 -15.34
CA VAL A 36 -3.44 3.38 -14.13
C VAL A 36 -4.53 2.33 -14.36
N TYR A 37 -4.66 1.40 -13.42
CA TYR A 37 -5.65 0.34 -13.45
C TYR A 37 -6.54 0.38 -12.21
N ASN A 38 -7.84 0.31 -12.44
CA ASN A 38 -8.80 0.07 -11.38
C ASN A 38 -8.93 -1.45 -11.16
N THR A 39 -8.29 -1.96 -10.11
CA THR A 39 -8.26 -3.40 -9.80
C THR A 39 -9.61 -3.97 -9.37
N TYR A 40 -10.59 -3.14 -9.04
CA TYR A 40 -11.97 -3.58 -8.79
C TYR A 40 -12.71 -3.94 -10.07
N LYS A 41 -12.42 -3.27 -11.17
CA LYS A 41 -13.18 -3.38 -12.44
C LYS A 41 -12.41 -4.06 -13.56
N ASN A 42 -11.09 -3.93 -13.57
CA ASN A 42 -10.27 -4.29 -14.73
C ASN A 42 -9.44 -5.54 -14.49
N LYS A 43 -9.42 -6.41 -15.50
CA LYS A 43 -8.36 -7.41 -15.63
C LYS A 43 -7.15 -6.74 -16.26
N ILE A 44 -5.97 -7.09 -15.79
CA ILE A 44 -4.69 -6.62 -16.36
C ILE A 44 -4.15 -7.77 -17.20
N ASP A 45 -4.10 -7.59 -18.52
CA ASP A 45 -3.79 -8.69 -19.43
C ASP A 45 -2.30 -9.03 -19.48
N ASP A 46 -1.43 -8.04 -19.47
CA ASP A 46 0.02 -8.25 -19.52
C ASP A 46 0.76 -7.38 -18.51
N LEU A 47 1.18 -8.00 -17.42
CA LEU A 47 1.98 -7.36 -16.38
C LEU A 47 3.47 -7.31 -16.72
N ASN A 48 3.96 -8.13 -17.67
CA ASN A 48 5.37 -8.21 -17.99
C ASN A 48 5.93 -6.94 -18.64
N LYS A 49 5.07 -6.16 -19.27
CA LYS A 49 5.47 -4.92 -19.96
C LYS A 49 5.82 -3.75 -19.02
N TYR A 50 5.54 -3.87 -17.72
CA TYR A 50 5.83 -2.82 -16.74
C TYR A 50 7.14 -3.10 -16.02
N ASP A 51 7.91 -2.05 -15.75
CA ASP A 51 9.20 -2.11 -15.05
C ASP A 51 9.04 -2.08 -13.53
N ALA A 52 7.96 -1.48 -13.03
CA ALA A 52 7.65 -1.36 -11.62
C ALA A 52 6.14 -1.25 -11.39
N PHE A 53 5.72 -1.48 -10.14
CA PHE A 53 4.33 -1.40 -9.72
C PHE A 53 4.18 -0.52 -8.49
N LEU A 54 3.08 0.23 -8.45
CA LEU A 54 2.64 0.97 -7.29
C LEU A 54 1.19 0.60 -7.01
N TRP A 55 0.92 0.17 -5.79
CA TRP A 55 -0.41 -0.15 -5.31
C TRP A 55 -0.88 0.91 -4.33
N THR A 56 -1.92 1.66 -4.69
CA THR A 56 -2.46 2.76 -3.90
C THR A 56 -3.30 2.28 -2.72
N GLY A 57 -3.78 3.21 -1.92
CA GLY A 57 -4.82 2.97 -0.93
C GLY A 57 -6.14 2.50 -1.54
N GLY A 58 -7.02 1.98 -0.71
CA GLY A 58 -8.33 1.46 -1.08
C GLY A 58 -9.22 1.30 0.14
N LEU A 59 -10.46 0.91 -0.11
CA LEU A 59 -11.48 0.70 0.91
C LEU A 59 -11.70 -0.80 1.18
N GLY A 60 -12.22 -1.10 2.38
CA GLY A 60 -12.57 -2.44 2.80
C GLY A 60 -11.54 -3.10 3.69
N SER A 61 -11.76 -4.37 3.99
CA SER A 61 -10.87 -5.20 4.81
C SER A 61 -10.43 -6.42 4.01
N ILE A 62 -9.13 -6.63 3.85
CA ILE A 62 -8.57 -7.67 2.96
C ILE A 62 -8.99 -9.09 3.37
N TYR A 63 -9.29 -9.31 4.63
CA TYR A 63 -9.75 -10.59 5.15
C TYR A 63 -11.24 -10.87 4.88
N GLU A 64 -11.99 -9.92 4.33
CA GLU A 64 -13.37 -10.15 3.91
C GLU A 64 -13.41 -10.97 2.60
N THR A 65 -14.29 -11.98 2.60
CA THR A 65 -14.46 -12.85 1.43
C THR A 65 -15.43 -12.24 0.43
N ASN A 66 -14.90 -11.46 -0.50
CA ASN A 66 -15.66 -10.89 -1.61
C ASN A 66 -14.91 -11.01 -2.94
N SER A 67 -15.59 -10.75 -4.05
CA SER A 67 -15.02 -10.88 -5.39
C SER A 67 -13.91 -9.87 -5.66
N HIS A 68 -14.01 -8.68 -5.09
CA HIS A 68 -13.02 -7.62 -5.26
C HIS A 68 -11.70 -7.97 -4.60
N ASN A 69 -11.74 -8.45 -3.36
CA ASN A 69 -10.53 -8.89 -2.65
C ASN A 69 -9.86 -10.06 -3.37
N LYS A 70 -10.64 -11.05 -3.83
CA LYS A 70 -10.10 -12.16 -4.61
C LYS A 70 -9.36 -11.70 -5.85
N ASN A 71 -9.96 -10.80 -6.65
CA ASN A 71 -9.33 -10.27 -7.84
C ASN A 71 -8.03 -9.52 -7.53
N GLN A 72 -8.02 -8.71 -6.47
CA GLN A 72 -6.83 -7.98 -6.06
C GLN A 72 -5.72 -8.89 -5.56
N ILE A 73 -6.05 -9.93 -4.78
CA ILE A 73 -5.11 -10.96 -4.34
C ILE A 73 -4.49 -11.66 -5.55
N GLU A 74 -5.31 -12.11 -6.51
CA GLU A 74 -4.83 -12.78 -7.73
C GLU A 74 -3.89 -11.89 -8.56
N ILE A 75 -4.20 -10.60 -8.69
CA ILE A 75 -3.33 -9.63 -9.39
C ILE A 75 -2.02 -9.45 -8.61
N CYS A 76 -2.09 -9.28 -7.30
CA CYS A 76 -0.92 -9.12 -6.45
C CYS A 76 0.01 -10.34 -6.55
N GLU A 77 -0.52 -11.55 -6.42
CA GLU A 77 0.26 -12.79 -6.57
C GLU A 77 0.97 -12.90 -7.93
N LYS A 78 0.32 -12.42 -9.01
CA LYS A 78 0.96 -12.36 -10.33
C LYS A 78 2.10 -11.36 -10.36
N ILE A 79 1.92 -10.17 -9.79
CA ILE A 79 2.97 -9.13 -9.69
C ILE A 79 4.16 -9.64 -8.86
N LEU A 80 3.91 -10.28 -7.73
CA LEU A 80 4.96 -10.81 -6.85
C LEU A 80 5.85 -11.88 -7.51
N LYS A 81 5.32 -12.60 -8.52
CA LYS A 81 6.08 -13.59 -9.31
C LYS A 81 7.03 -12.95 -10.34
N LEU A 82 6.84 -11.67 -10.68
CA LEU A 82 7.66 -10.97 -11.67
C LEU A 82 8.97 -10.44 -11.09
N ASP A 83 9.13 -10.44 -9.78
CA ASP A 83 10.31 -9.93 -9.05
C ASP A 83 10.72 -8.51 -9.44
N LYS A 84 9.73 -7.67 -9.75
CA LYS A 84 9.90 -6.27 -10.12
C LYS A 84 9.70 -5.35 -8.90
N PRO A 85 10.25 -4.12 -8.93
CA PRO A 85 10.01 -3.14 -7.88
C PRO A 85 8.51 -2.96 -7.62
N LEU A 86 8.13 -3.00 -6.35
CA LEU A 86 6.74 -2.86 -5.93
C LEU A 86 6.67 -1.96 -4.69
N TRP A 87 5.80 -0.95 -4.77
CA TRP A 87 5.45 -0.13 -3.62
C TRP A 87 3.96 -0.27 -3.31
N GLY A 88 3.62 -0.56 -2.04
CA GLY A 88 2.25 -0.58 -1.54
C GLY A 88 1.99 0.53 -0.53
N SER A 89 0.97 1.37 -0.75
CA SER A 89 0.51 2.40 0.18
C SER A 89 -0.82 2.00 0.81
N CYS A 90 -0.94 2.09 2.13
CA CYS A 90 -2.15 1.81 2.91
C CYS A 90 -2.77 0.44 2.56
N TRP A 91 -3.84 0.40 1.78
CA TRP A 91 -4.43 -0.84 1.27
C TRP A 91 -3.42 -1.69 0.50
N GLY A 92 -2.54 -1.08 -0.29
CA GLY A 92 -1.49 -1.78 -1.02
C GLY A 92 -0.53 -2.54 -0.11
N LEU A 93 -0.16 -1.96 1.05
CA LEU A 93 0.60 -2.68 2.08
C LEU A 93 -0.18 -3.91 2.54
N GLN A 94 -1.48 -3.77 2.83
CA GLN A 94 -2.29 -4.84 3.38
C GLN A 94 -2.46 -5.99 2.37
N VAL A 95 -2.70 -5.68 1.09
CA VAL A 95 -2.79 -6.71 0.02
C VAL A 95 -1.47 -7.46 -0.13
N ILE A 96 -0.35 -6.74 -0.20
CA ILE A 96 0.98 -7.35 -0.38
C ILE A 96 1.32 -8.23 0.84
N ALA A 97 1.16 -7.72 2.04
CA ALA A 97 1.44 -8.44 3.27
C ALA A 97 0.55 -9.70 3.40
N TYR A 98 -0.74 -9.57 3.06
CA TYR A 98 -1.68 -10.69 3.06
C TYR A 98 -1.25 -11.81 2.08
N CYS A 99 -0.77 -11.46 0.88
CA CYS A 99 -0.26 -12.43 -0.10
C CYS A 99 1.00 -13.18 0.41
N TYR A 100 1.72 -12.60 1.35
CA TYR A 100 2.85 -13.25 2.04
C TYR A 100 2.44 -14.04 3.30
N GLY A 101 1.13 -14.07 3.61
CA GLY A 101 0.59 -14.79 4.77
C GLY A 101 0.65 -14.02 6.08
N ASP A 102 0.87 -12.71 6.01
CA ASP A 102 0.87 -11.84 7.17
C ASP A 102 -0.56 -11.58 7.68
N VAL A 103 -0.68 -11.21 8.95
CA VAL A 103 -1.97 -11.05 9.60
C VAL A 103 -2.40 -9.59 9.62
N ILE A 104 -3.51 -9.30 8.95
CA ILE A 104 -4.18 -8.00 8.96
C ILE A 104 -5.39 -8.10 9.90
N LYS A 105 -5.56 -7.12 10.79
CA LYS A 105 -6.68 -7.05 11.71
C LYS A 105 -7.26 -5.65 11.83
N LYS A 106 -8.51 -5.60 12.24
CA LYS A 106 -9.15 -4.34 12.61
C LYS A 106 -8.46 -3.72 13.82
N SER A 107 -8.07 -2.47 13.69
CA SER A 107 -7.43 -1.72 14.77
C SER A 107 -8.44 -1.42 15.88
N LYS A 108 -8.00 -1.52 17.13
CA LYS A 108 -8.74 -0.98 18.28
C LYS A 108 -8.74 0.55 18.31
N LYS A 109 -7.78 1.17 17.66
CA LYS A 109 -7.63 2.61 17.50
C LYS A 109 -7.32 2.92 16.03
N PRO A 110 -8.37 3.12 15.20
CA PRO A 110 -8.19 3.54 13.81
C PRO A 110 -7.45 4.88 13.74
N GLU A 111 -6.65 5.05 12.69
CA GLU A 111 -5.90 6.30 12.47
C GLU A 111 -6.56 7.11 11.36
N PHE A 112 -6.97 8.35 11.68
CA PHE A 112 -7.56 9.30 10.75
C PHE A 112 -6.94 10.68 10.93
N GLY A 113 -6.61 11.33 9.81
CA GLY A 113 -5.90 12.60 9.80
C GLY A 113 -4.39 12.38 9.87
N TYR A 114 -3.68 13.16 10.69
CA TYR A 114 -2.25 12.93 10.89
C TYR A 114 -2.02 11.82 11.91
N SER A 115 -1.14 10.89 11.56
CA SER A 115 -0.70 9.83 12.45
C SER A 115 -0.07 10.39 13.72
N GLU A 116 -0.08 9.61 14.79
CA GLU A 116 0.83 9.84 15.89
C GLU A 116 2.28 9.71 15.41
N LYS A 117 3.21 10.16 16.24
CA LYS A 117 4.64 10.08 15.97
C LYS A 117 5.03 8.69 15.46
N ILE A 118 5.45 8.62 14.20
CA ILE A 118 5.99 7.42 13.56
C ILE A 118 7.48 7.39 13.82
N GLU A 119 7.97 6.35 14.46
CA GLU A 119 9.40 6.17 14.74
C GLU A 119 10.03 5.29 13.66
N ILE A 120 11.18 5.74 13.15
CA ILE A 120 12.01 4.95 12.25
C ILE A 120 12.90 4.06 13.14
N ILE A 121 12.64 2.77 13.10
CA ILE A 121 13.38 1.77 13.89
C ILE A 121 14.54 1.15 13.11
N LYS A 122 14.53 1.31 11.79
CA LYS A 122 15.61 0.84 10.92
C LYS A 122 15.88 1.83 9.79
N ASN A 123 17.15 2.19 9.57
CA ASN A 123 17.54 3.00 8.43
C ASN A 123 17.18 2.29 7.11
N HIS A 124 16.54 3.00 6.22
CA HIS A 124 16.17 2.48 4.91
C HIS A 124 16.35 3.54 3.82
N LYS A 125 16.69 3.11 2.61
CA LYS A 125 16.93 3.98 1.44
C LYS A 125 15.72 4.84 1.04
N SER A 126 14.51 4.43 1.40
CA SER A 126 13.28 5.19 1.15
C SER A 126 13.17 6.47 1.98
N TYR A 127 13.99 6.63 3.01
CA TYR A 127 14.06 7.86 3.79
C TYR A 127 15.34 8.62 3.40
N LYS A 128 15.19 9.68 2.58
CA LYS A 128 16.32 10.47 2.04
C LYS A 128 17.15 11.18 3.12
N HIS A 129 16.55 11.43 4.28
CA HIS A 129 17.21 12.13 5.40
C HIS A 129 17.29 11.24 6.63
N LYS A 130 18.34 11.43 7.43
CA LYS A 130 18.44 10.81 8.77
C LYS A 130 17.44 11.51 9.70
N ILE A 131 16.21 11.00 9.71
CA ILE A 131 15.18 11.41 10.65
C ILE A 131 14.91 10.24 11.59
N ASN A 132 14.63 10.53 12.85
CA ASN A 132 14.29 9.48 13.82
C ASN A 132 12.79 9.25 13.90
N TYR A 133 12.00 10.26 13.56
CA TYR A 133 10.54 10.22 13.58
C TYR A 133 9.95 11.26 12.64
N PHE A 134 8.69 11.06 12.29
CA PHE A 134 7.88 11.97 11.49
C PHE A 134 6.40 11.77 11.80
N THR A 135 5.53 12.60 11.22
CA THR A 135 4.08 12.39 11.15
C THR A 135 3.67 12.36 9.69
N ALA A 136 2.64 11.61 9.37
CA ALA A 136 2.11 11.49 8.02
C ALA A 136 0.58 11.34 8.05
N PRO A 137 -0.13 11.65 6.98
CA PRO A 137 -1.55 11.34 6.87
C PRO A 137 -1.80 9.84 7.04
N GLY A 138 -2.83 9.50 7.81
CA GLY A 138 -3.31 8.14 7.98
C GLY A 138 -4.81 8.09 7.77
N HIS A 139 -5.28 7.07 7.08
CA HIS A 139 -6.71 6.84 6.88
C HIS A 139 -6.97 5.34 6.79
N HIS A 140 -6.98 4.66 7.94
CA HIS A 140 -7.16 3.22 7.95
C HIS A 140 -7.82 2.70 9.24
N TYR A 141 -8.69 1.72 9.06
CA TYR A 141 -9.30 0.95 10.15
C TYR A 141 -8.49 -0.28 10.50
N ASP A 142 -7.85 -0.87 9.50
CA ASP A 142 -7.10 -2.10 9.63
C ASP A 142 -5.60 -1.82 9.69
N HIS A 143 -4.87 -2.71 10.33
CA HIS A 143 -3.42 -2.61 10.45
C HIS A 143 -2.77 -3.99 10.33
N LEU A 144 -1.51 -3.99 10.01
CA LEU A 144 -0.65 -5.16 10.01
C LEU A 144 -0.32 -5.52 11.46
N GLU A 145 -0.78 -6.68 11.94
CA GLU A 145 -0.55 -7.14 13.31
C GLU A 145 0.78 -7.86 13.46
N SER A 146 1.15 -8.64 12.46
CA SER A 146 2.41 -9.39 12.44
C SER A 146 2.97 -9.46 11.03
N ILE A 147 4.27 -9.63 10.93
CA ILE A 147 4.97 -9.85 9.67
C ILE A 147 5.71 -11.19 9.71
N ASN A 148 5.83 -11.82 8.56
CA ASN A 148 6.63 -13.02 8.39
C ASN A 148 8.14 -12.71 8.32
N SER A 149 8.95 -13.76 8.24
CA SER A 149 10.41 -13.64 8.26
C SER A 149 11.03 -13.02 7.00
N GLU A 150 10.27 -12.86 5.91
CA GLU A 150 10.76 -12.27 4.66
C GLU A 150 10.79 -10.74 4.71
N PHE A 151 10.00 -10.14 5.60
CA PHE A 151 9.96 -8.69 5.80
C PHE A 151 10.74 -8.24 7.04
N GLU A 152 11.05 -6.97 7.06
CA GLU A 152 11.55 -6.24 8.20
C GLU A 152 10.71 -4.98 8.42
N ILE A 153 10.49 -4.64 9.69
CA ILE A 153 9.79 -3.40 10.06
C ILE A 153 10.80 -2.25 9.93
N ILE A 154 10.40 -1.21 9.22
CA ILE A 154 11.23 -0.02 9.01
C ILE A 154 10.75 1.12 9.92
N SER A 155 9.44 1.30 10.06
CA SER A 155 8.87 2.28 10.97
C SER A 155 7.58 1.79 11.62
N GLN A 156 7.29 2.34 12.79
CA GLN A 156 6.09 2.03 13.57
C GLN A 156 5.68 3.20 14.44
N ASN A 157 4.46 3.18 14.93
CA ASN A 157 4.01 4.01 16.04
C ASN A 157 3.51 3.11 17.21
N ASN A 158 2.90 3.71 18.22
CA ASN A 158 2.40 2.96 19.38
C ASN A 158 1.24 2.00 19.07
N PHE A 159 0.63 2.09 17.88
CA PHE A 159 -0.61 1.38 17.54
C PHE A 159 -0.42 0.39 16.41
N SER A 160 0.49 0.65 15.48
CA SER A 160 0.64 -0.14 14.28
C SER A 160 2.03 -0.09 13.65
N ILE A 161 2.35 -1.10 12.86
CA ILE A 161 3.46 -1.10 11.94
C ILE A 161 3.14 -0.11 10.82
N GLN A 162 4.05 0.83 10.57
CA GLN A 162 3.82 1.93 9.64
C GLN A 162 4.56 1.77 8.32
N SER A 163 5.66 1.03 8.29
CA SER A 163 6.29 0.61 7.04
C SER A 163 7.09 -0.67 7.18
N ILE A 164 7.14 -1.42 6.11
CA ILE A 164 7.90 -2.67 5.98
C ILE A 164 8.70 -2.67 4.68
N SER A 165 9.80 -3.41 4.68
CA SER A 165 10.60 -3.68 3.49
C SER A 165 10.89 -5.18 3.38
N HIS A 166 10.81 -5.73 2.19
CA HIS A 166 11.24 -7.10 1.94
C HIS A 166 12.76 -7.19 1.99
N LYS A 167 13.29 -8.22 2.64
CA LYS A 167 14.73 -8.36 2.93
C LYS A 167 15.60 -8.58 1.69
N SER A 168 15.05 -9.19 0.64
CA SER A 168 15.79 -9.56 -0.57
C SER A 168 15.19 -9.02 -1.87
N LYS A 169 13.90 -8.70 -1.92
CA LYS A 169 13.23 -8.13 -3.09
C LYS A 169 13.08 -6.62 -2.96
N ASN A 170 12.93 -5.92 -4.08
CA ASN A 170 12.68 -4.48 -4.07
C ASN A 170 11.18 -4.18 -3.81
N ILE A 171 10.70 -4.56 -2.62
CA ILE A 171 9.35 -4.31 -2.16
C ILE A 171 9.42 -3.44 -0.92
N PHE A 172 8.71 -2.30 -0.95
CA PHE A 172 8.57 -1.39 0.18
C PHE A 172 7.10 -1.00 0.35
N CYS A 173 6.61 -1.00 1.58
CA CYS A 173 5.21 -0.69 1.83
C CYS A 173 5.05 0.27 2.99
N THR A 174 4.04 1.15 2.91
CA THR A 174 3.68 2.12 3.93
C THR A 174 2.22 1.95 4.33
N GLN A 175 1.90 2.04 5.63
CA GLN A 175 0.52 2.10 6.11
C GLN A 175 -0.01 3.54 6.04
N TYR A 176 0.85 4.52 6.29
CA TYR A 176 0.55 5.93 6.10
C TYR A 176 0.53 6.31 4.61
N HIS A 177 -0.05 7.46 4.32
CA HIS A 177 -0.13 8.06 2.99
C HIS A 177 1.03 9.06 2.81
N PRO A 178 2.04 8.72 2.00
CA PRO A 178 3.19 9.61 1.77
C PRO A 178 2.95 10.66 0.68
N GLU A 179 1.87 10.53 -0.08
CA GLU A 179 1.43 11.42 -1.16
C GLU A 179 0.74 12.69 -0.70
#